data_19918d1177e3fca25f72b38033093b2b
#
_entry.id   19918d1177e3fca25f72b38033093b2b
#
_cell.length_a   1.000
_cell.length_b   1.000
_cell.length_c   1.000
_cell.angle_alpha   90.00
_cell.angle_beta   90.00
_cell.angle_gamma   90.00
#
_symmetry.space_group_name_H-M   'P 1'
#
loop_
_entity.id
_entity.type
_entity.pdbx_description
1 polymer ?
#
loop_
_entity_poly.entity_id
_entity_poly.type
_entity_poly.pdbx_seq_one_letter_code
_entity_poly.pdbx_strand_id
1 'polypeptide(L)'
;VVLLEWTVGRTRLRLDYSFFWILTFAAWAQNELLWQVLLFSVLHECGHLTALCALGLRPKQLRLSFYGMALRYDRVPDRRRETAVLFGGPAVNLILWALLRNPANGALFLLNMLPIFPLDGGRLAALWLPRRLAAVLSALALAVLTGLGGYVLYRGGGVSLLGISLYLMLSNLRSV
;
A
#
# COMPACT_ATOMS: atom_id res chain seq x y z
N VAL A 1 17.71 -7.39 -2.00
CA VAL A 1 18.36 -8.71 -2.01
C VAL A 1 17.41 -9.71 -1.36
N VAL A 2 17.07 -10.79 -2.07
CA VAL A 2 16.18 -11.86 -1.59
C VAL A 2 16.96 -12.74 -0.62
N LEU A 3 16.42 -13.00 0.56
CA LEU A 3 16.99 -13.91 1.57
C LEU A 3 16.56 -15.35 1.30
N LEU A 4 15.26 -15.53 1.14
CA LEU A 4 14.65 -16.84 0.94
C LEU A 4 13.62 -16.75 -0.20
N GLU A 5 13.65 -17.77 -1.06
CA GLU A 5 12.64 -17.94 -2.09
C GLU A 5 12.21 -19.41 -2.09
N TRP A 6 10.92 -19.64 -1.96
CA TRP A 6 10.34 -20.98 -2.12
C TRP A 6 9.04 -20.90 -2.90
N THR A 7 8.64 -22.02 -3.46
CA THR A 7 7.44 -22.09 -4.29
C THR A 7 6.42 -23.02 -3.64
N VAL A 8 5.22 -22.49 -3.41
CA VAL A 8 4.08 -23.25 -2.92
C VAL A 8 3.06 -23.38 -4.07
N GLY A 9 3.02 -24.56 -4.67
CA GLY A 9 2.24 -24.77 -5.87
C GLY A 9 2.76 -23.94 -7.06
N ARG A 10 1.99 -22.94 -7.49
CA ARG A 10 2.35 -22.02 -8.58
C ARG A 10 2.72 -20.60 -8.07
N THR A 11 2.71 -20.38 -6.77
CA THR A 11 3.00 -19.09 -6.16
C THR A 11 4.42 -19.06 -5.63
N ARG A 12 5.18 -18.03 -5.99
CA ARG A 12 6.53 -17.79 -5.45
C ARG A 12 6.40 -16.93 -4.19
N LEU A 13 6.97 -17.43 -3.10
CA LEU A 13 7.11 -16.69 -1.86
C LEU A 13 8.53 -16.16 -1.78
N ARG A 14 8.70 -14.84 -1.59
CA ARG A 14 10.00 -14.18 -1.48
C ARG A 14 10.07 -13.40 -0.18
N LEU A 15 11.11 -13.65 0.57
CA LEU A 15 11.44 -12.92 1.79
C LEU A 15 12.73 -12.14 1.57
N ASP A 16 12.65 -10.81 1.66
CA ASP A 16 13.81 -9.94 1.51
C ASP A 16 14.48 -9.69 2.88
N TYR A 17 15.79 -9.48 2.89
CA TYR A 17 16.53 -9.05 4.09
C TYR A 17 15.95 -7.77 4.70
N SER A 18 15.44 -6.88 3.86
CA SER A 18 14.86 -5.60 4.29
C SER A 18 13.63 -5.76 5.20
N PHE A 19 12.94 -6.92 5.15
CA PHE A 19 11.84 -7.21 6.06
C PHE A 19 12.31 -7.36 7.52
N PHE A 20 13.47 -7.99 7.73
CA PHE A 20 14.04 -8.11 9.07
C PHE A 20 14.51 -6.77 9.63
N TRP A 21 15.01 -5.88 8.78
CA TRP A 21 15.38 -4.54 9.19
C TRP A 21 14.20 -3.75 9.76
N ILE A 22 13.02 -3.82 9.11
CA ILE A 22 11.83 -3.12 9.63
C ILE A 22 11.35 -3.74 10.95
N LEU A 23 11.38 -5.07 11.09
CA LEU A 23 11.03 -5.74 12.34
C LEU A 23 12.00 -5.38 13.47
N THR A 24 13.32 -5.39 13.20
CA THR A 24 14.34 -5.00 14.17
C THR A 24 14.18 -3.54 14.58
N PHE A 25 13.92 -2.65 13.61
CA PHE A 25 13.67 -1.25 13.89
C PHE A 25 12.40 -1.05 14.71
N ALA A 26 11.31 -1.75 14.40
CA ALA A 26 10.06 -1.70 15.16
C ALA A 26 10.26 -2.19 16.61
N ALA A 27 11.03 -3.27 16.79
CA ALA A 27 11.36 -3.78 18.11
C ALA A 27 12.25 -2.81 18.91
N TRP A 28 13.24 -2.20 18.26
CA TRP A 28 14.12 -1.23 18.89
C TRP A 28 13.39 0.08 19.25
N ALA A 29 12.54 0.56 18.37
CA ALA A 29 11.79 1.79 18.58
C ALA A 29 10.73 1.69 19.68
N GLN A 30 10.33 0.47 20.07
CA GLN A 30 9.29 0.17 21.08
C GLN A 30 7.99 0.98 20.87
N ASN A 31 7.65 1.24 19.60
CA ASN A 31 6.55 2.10 19.22
C ASN A 31 5.34 1.25 18.80
N GLU A 32 4.30 1.27 19.63
CA GLU A 32 3.05 0.50 19.39
C GLU A 32 2.38 0.87 18.06
N LEU A 33 2.41 2.16 17.68
CA LEU A 33 1.82 2.60 16.42
C LEU A 33 2.52 1.95 15.23
N LEU A 34 3.85 1.78 15.29
CA LEU A 34 4.60 1.14 14.21
C LEU A 34 4.21 -0.33 14.06
N TRP A 35 4.05 -1.07 15.16
CA TRP A 35 3.56 -2.44 15.15
C TRP A 35 2.14 -2.55 14.61
N GLN A 36 1.25 -1.62 14.98
CA GLN A 36 -0.11 -1.57 14.46
C GLN A 36 -0.11 -1.33 12.95
N VAL A 37 0.67 -0.36 12.47
CA VAL A 37 0.78 -0.07 11.02
C VAL A 37 1.31 -1.28 10.26
N LEU A 38 2.34 -1.97 10.76
CA LEU A 38 2.87 -3.18 10.14
C LEU A 38 1.82 -4.30 10.08
N LEU A 39 1.14 -4.58 11.19
CA LEU A 39 0.09 -5.59 11.25
C LEU A 39 -1.05 -5.27 10.28
N PHE A 40 -1.55 -4.04 10.31
CA PHE A 40 -2.66 -3.61 9.45
C PHE A 40 -2.28 -3.54 7.98
N SER A 41 -1.00 -3.28 7.66
CA SER A 41 -0.50 -3.39 6.29
C SER A 41 -0.49 -4.85 5.81
N VAL A 42 -0.13 -5.80 6.67
CA VAL A 42 -0.23 -7.23 6.32
C VAL A 42 -1.68 -7.65 6.10
N LEU A 43 -2.60 -7.22 6.98
CA LEU A 43 -4.03 -7.52 6.84
C LEU A 43 -4.62 -6.88 5.58
N HIS A 44 -4.18 -5.68 5.22
CA HIS A 44 -4.53 -5.02 3.96
C HIS A 44 -4.15 -5.90 2.73
N GLU A 45 -2.92 -6.39 2.68
CA GLU A 45 -2.48 -7.27 1.58
C GLU A 45 -3.24 -8.62 1.59
N CYS A 46 -3.59 -9.13 2.78
CA CYS A 46 -4.48 -10.28 2.88
C CYS A 46 -5.87 -10.00 2.28
N GLY A 47 -6.35 -8.76 2.34
CA GLY A 47 -7.57 -8.32 1.67
C GLY A 47 -7.50 -8.46 0.15
N HIS A 48 -6.41 -8.00 -0.48
CA HIS A 48 -6.16 -8.21 -1.90
C HIS A 48 -6.08 -9.69 -2.27
N LEU A 49 -5.36 -10.47 -1.46
CA LEU A 49 -5.22 -11.91 -1.66
C LEU A 49 -6.56 -12.63 -1.58
N THR A 50 -7.38 -12.28 -0.59
CA THR A 50 -8.72 -12.86 -0.41
C THR A 50 -9.63 -12.55 -1.59
N ALA A 51 -9.64 -11.29 -2.05
CA ALA A 51 -10.41 -10.86 -3.21
C ALA A 51 -9.94 -11.60 -4.49
N LEU A 52 -8.62 -11.74 -4.68
CA LEU A 52 -8.03 -12.46 -5.80
C LEU A 52 -8.48 -13.93 -5.80
N CYS A 53 -8.37 -14.61 -4.65
CA CYS A 53 -8.74 -16.02 -4.51
C CYS A 53 -10.26 -16.23 -4.68
N ALA A 54 -11.10 -15.31 -4.15
CA ALA A 54 -12.55 -15.37 -4.33
C ALA A 54 -12.99 -15.26 -5.80
N LEU A 55 -12.18 -14.59 -6.62
CA LEU A 55 -12.39 -14.50 -8.08
C LEU A 55 -11.80 -15.69 -8.85
N GLY A 56 -11.30 -16.71 -8.16
CA GLY A 56 -10.65 -17.89 -8.77
C GLY A 56 -9.28 -17.59 -9.39
N LEU A 57 -8.71 -16.44 -9.11
CA LEU A 57 -7.39 -16.02 -9.58
C LEU A 57 -6.31 -16.46 -8.60
N ARG A 58 -5.09 -16.64 -9.10
CA ARG A 58 -3.96 -17.10 -8.28
C ARG A 58 -2.86 -16.05 -8.21
N PRO A 59 -2.27 -15.81 -7.04
CA PRO A 59 -1.10 -14.96 -6.94
C PRO A 59 0.09 -15.63 -7.64
N LYS A 60 0.88 -14.86 -8.37
CA LYS A 60 2.15 -15.30 -8.93
C LYS A 60 3.26 -15.25 -7.91
N GLN A 61 3.27 -14.19 -7.12
CA GLN A 61 4.34 -13.93 -6.16
C GLN A 61 3.80 -13.15 -4.97
N LEU A 62 4.20 -13.59 -3.78
CA LEU A 62 4.11 -12.85 -2.52
C LEU A 62 5.52 -12.46 -2.11
N ARG A 63 5.77 -11.18 -1.92
CA ARG A 63 7.06 -10.65 -1.51
C ARG A 63 6.93 -9.89 -0.20
N LEU A 64 7.67 -10.30 0.80
CA LEU A 64 7.84 -9.61 2.07
C LEU A 64 9.12 -8.78 2.02
N SER A 65 9.00 -7.47 2.18
CA SER A 65 10.11 -6.52 2.10
C SER A 65 9.94 -5.40 3.13
N PHE A 66 10.87 -4.43 3.14
CA PHE A 66 10.79 -3.24 3.99
C PHE A 66 9.45 -2.47 3.83
N TYR A 67 8.88 -2.50 2.65
CA TYR A 67 7.59 -1.85 2.35
C TYR A 67 6.37 -2.67 2.79
N GLY A 68 6.57 -3.77 3.52
CA GLY A 68 5.54 -4.72 3.90
C GLY A 68 5.43 -5.90 2.93
N MET A 69 4.22 -6.44 2.80
CA MET A 69 3.91 -7.52 1.87
C MET A 69 3.48 -6.91 0.53
N ALA A 70 3.94 -7.47 -0.57
CA ALA A 70 3.56 -7.07 -1.92
C ALA A 70 3.07 -8.28 -2.70
N LEU A 71 1.86 -8.17 -3.22
CA LEU A 71 1.20 -9.20 -4.03
C LEU A 71 1.41 -8.92 -5.53
N ARG A 72 1.94 -9.91 -6.27
CA ARG A 72 1.98 -9.88 -7.73
C ARG A 72 1.08 -10.95 -8.30
N TYR A 73 0.23 -10.57 -9.25
CA TYR A 73 -0.67 -11.45 -9.98
C TYR A 73 -0.73 -11.05 -11.45
N ASP A 74 -1.30 -11.90 -12.30
CA ASP A 74 -1.54 -11.55 -13.69
C ASP A 74 -2.59 -10.45 -13.80
N ARG A 75 -2.42 -9.59 -14.80
CA ARG A 75 -3.40 -8.57 -15.11
C ARG A 75 -4.78 -9.22 -15.33
N VAL A 76 -5.77 -8.78 -14.59
CA VAL A 76 -7.14 -9.26 -14.73
C VAL A 76 -7.76 -8.59 -15.98
N PRO A 77 -8.25 -9.34 -16.96
CA PRO A 77 -8.79 -8.76 -18.19
C PRO A 77 -10.02 -7.88 -17.96
N ASP A 78 -10.82 -8.22 -16.95
CA ASP A 78 -12.06 -7.50 -16.61
C ASP A 78 -11.76 -6.39 -15.59
N ARG A 79 -12.10 -5.14 -15.97
CA ARG A 79 -11.94 -3.96 -15.11
C ARG A 79 -12.68 -4.08 -13.78
N ARG A 80 -13.88 -4.71 -13.77
CA ARG A 80 -14.67 -4.87 -12.54
C ARG A 80 -13.98 -5.82 -11.57
N ARG A 81 -13.43 -6.92 -12.07
CA ARG A 81 -12.66 -7.88 -11.26
C ARG A 81 -11.37 -7.25 -10.75
N GLU A 82 -10.64 -6.53 -11.60
CA GLU A 82 -9.45 -5.79 -11.17
C GLU A 82 -9.79 -4.77 -10.09
N THR A 83 -10.91 -4.04 -10.23
CA THR A 83 -11.41 -3.12 -9.19
C THR A 83 -11.68 -3.85 -7.87
N ALA A 84 -12.31 -5.02 -7.89
CA ALA A 84 -12.58 -5.80 -6.70
C ALA A 84 -11.28 -6.24 -6.00
N VAL A 85 -10.26 -6.67 -6.76
CA VAL A 85 -8.94 -7.01 -6.20
C VAL A 85 -8.29 -5.78 -5.59
N LEU A 86 -8.22 -4.64 -6.32
CA LEU A 86 -7.60 -3.41 -5.84
C LEU A 86 -8.30 -2.82 -4.61
N PHE A 87 -9.62 -2.97 -4.52
CA PHE A 87 -10.39 -2.50 -3.37
C PHE A 87 -10.31 -3.45 -2.17
N GLY A 88 -9.90 -4.70 -2.36
CA GLY A 88 -9.84 -5.72 -1.32
C GLY A 88 -9.00 -5.31 -0.11
N GLY A 89 -7.81 -4.74 -0.33
CA GLY A 89 -6.95 -4.22 0.74
C GLY A 89 -7.57 -3.04 1.50
N PRO A 90 -7.91 -1.94 0.81
CA PRO A 90 -8.59 -0.82 1.44
C PRO A 90 -9.86 -1.20 2.19
N ALA A 91 -10.67 -2.13 1.66
CA ALA A 91 -11.89 -2.61 2.33
C ALA A 91 -11.59 -3.23 3.70
N VAL A 92 -10.52 -4.02 3.82
CA VAL A 92 -10.11 -4.58 5.13
C VAL A 92 -9.78 -3.48 6.11
N ASN A 93 -8.98 -2.47 5.71
CA ASN A 93 -8.66 -1.36 6.59
C ASN A 93 -9.89 -0.54 6.97
N LEU A 94 -10.83 -0.33 6.05
CA LEU A 94 -12.10 0.35 6.33
C LEU A 94 -12.94 -0.41 7.36
N ILE A 95 -13.09 -1.73 7.20
CA ILE A 95 -13.83 -2.59 8.13
C ILE A 95 -13.17 -2.57 9.51
N LEU A 96 -11.84 -2.74 9.56
CA LEU A 96 -11.10 -2.72 10.83
C LEU A 96 -11.18 -1.34 11.49
N TRP A 97 -11.17 -0.27 10.73
CA TRP A 97 -11.37 1.08 11.27
C TRP A 97 -12.78 1.24 11.87
N ALA A 98 -13.82 0.78 11.17
CA ALA A 98 -15.19 0.85 11.67
C ALA A 98 -15.40 0.02 12.94
N LEU A 99 -14.81 -1.18 13.02
CA LEU A 99 -14.97 -2.11 14.13
C LEU A 99 -14.10 -1.75 15.36
N LEU A 100 -12.82 -1.49 15.10
CA LEU A 100 -11.83 -1.27 16.17
C LEU A 100 -11.67 0.21 16.55
N ARG A 101 -12.22 1.13 15.76
CA ARG A 101 -12.05 2.59 15.93
C ARG A 101 -10.58 3.01 15.96
N ASN A 102 -9.69 2.20 15.41
CA ASN A 102 -8.26 2.45 15.42
C ASN A 102 -7.87 3.40 14.29
N PRO A 103 -7.29 4.59 14.61
CA PRO A 103 -6.97 5.62 13.62
C PRO A 103 -5.92 5.18 12.60
N ALA A 104 -5.04 4.22 12.92
CA ALA A 104 -4.05 3.71 11.98
C ALA A 104 -4.71 3.03 10.78
N ASN A 105 -5.82 2.29 10.98
CA ASN A 105 -6.59 1.70 9.87
C ASN A 105 -7.26 2.76 9.00
N GLY A 106 -7.81 3.81 9.63
CA GLY A 106 -8.38 4.95 8.89
C GLY A 106 -7.33 5.66 8.04
N ALA A 107 -6.16 5.90 8.61
CA ALA A 107 -5.03 6.52 7.90
C ALA A 107 -4.55 5.64 6.74
N LEU A 108 -4.40 4.32 6.94
CA LEU A 108 -4.02 3.38 5.89
C LEU A 108 -5.06 3.31 4.77
N PHE A 109 -6.35 3.28 5.12
CA PHE A 109 -7.44 3.34 4.14
C PHE A 109 -7.37 4.62 3.31
N LEU A 110 -7.33 5.79 3.96
CA LEU A 110 -7.30 7.08 3.29
C LEU A 110 -6.06 7.23 2.41
N LEU A 111 -4.88 6.86 2.93
CA LEU A 111 -3.64 6.92 2.18
C LEU A 111 -3.70 6.05 0.92
N ASN A 112 -4.12 4.78 1.06
CA ASN A 112 -4.18 3.85 -0.07
C ASN A 112 -5.26 4.21 -1.10
N MET A 113 -6.30 4.98 -0.70
CA MET A 113 -7.33 5.48 -1.62
C MET A 113 -6.96 6.79 -2.32
N LEU A 114 -5.80 7.40 -2.01
CA LEU A 114 -5.32 8.55 -2.77
C LEU A 114 -5.05 8.17 -4.23
N PRO A 115 -5.41 9.02 -5.20
CA PRO A 115 -5.19 8.76 -6.62
C PRO A 115 -3.72 8.97 -7.02
N ILE A 116 -2.80 8.38 -6.27
CA ILE A 116 -1.35 8.50 -6.43
C ILE A 116 -0.77 7.11 -6.73
N PHE A 117 -0.14 6.94 -7.90
CA PHE A 117 0.61 5.71 -8.16
C PHE A 117 1.86 5.65 -7.23
N PRO A 118 2.21 4.50 -6.64
CA PRO A 118 1.71 3.14 -6.85
C PRO A 118 0.57 2.67 -5.91
N LEU A 119 -0.07 3.58 -5.16
CA LEU A 119 -1.15 3.25 -4.24
C LEU A 119 -2.36 2.66 -4.98
N ASP A 120 -3.24 1.94 -4.26
CA ASP A 120 -4.40 1.29 -4.86
C ASP A 120 -5.37 2.28 -5.49
N GLY A 121 -5.61 3.43 -4.86
CA GLY A 121 -6.40 4.52 -5.42
C GLY A 121 -5.83 5.08 -6.72
N GLY A 122 -4.49 5.16 -6.84
CA GLY A 122 -3.82 5.53 -8.09
C GLY A 122 -3.99 4.49 -9.19
N ARG A 123 -3.89 3.21 -8.83
CA ARG A 123 -4.14 2.09 -9.76
C ARG A 123 -5.62 2.03 -10.19
N LEU A 124 -6.55 2.27 -9.26
CA LEU A 124 -7.98 2.41 -9.56
C LEU A 124 -8.24 3.61 -10.49
N ALA A 125 -7.65 4.76 -10.22
CA ALA A 125 -7.76 5.93 -11.09
C ALA A 125 -7.25 5.62 -12.51
N ALA A 126 -6.08 4.97 -12.64
CA ALA A 126 -5.51 4.58 -13.92
C ALA A 126 -6.36 3.53 -14.69
N LEU A 127 -7.16 2.74 -13.97
CA LEU A 127 -8.04 1.73 -14.56
C LEU A 127 -9.30 2.36 -15.18
N TRP A 128 -9.85 3.40 -14.56
CA TRP A 128 -11.15 3.97 -14.92
C TRP A 128 -11.06 5.32 -15.63
N LEU A 129 -9.99 6.09 -15.42
CA LEU A 129 -9.83 7.43 -15.96
C LEU A 129 -8.88 7.48 -17.15
N PRO A 130 -9.06 8.45 -18.06
CA PRO A 130 -8.06 8.74 -19.07
C PRO A 130 -6.70 9.05 -18.43
N ARG A 131 -5.60 8.60 -19.06
CA ARG A 131 -4.23 8.73 -18.53
C ARG A 131 -3.90 10.17 -18.08
N ARG A 132 -4.34 11.18 -18.87
CA ARG A 132 -4.11 12.59 -18.54
C ARG A 132 -4.80 13.00 -17.24
N LEU A 133 -6.07 12.59 -17.05
CA LEU A 133 -6.85 12.92 -15.85
C LEU A 133 -6.29 12.22 -14.63
N ALA A 134 -5.94 10.94 -14.74
CA ALA A 134 -5.29 10.20 -13.64
C ALA A 134 -3.95 10.86 -13.22
N ALA A 135 -3.15 11.33 -14.19
CA ALA A 135 -1.90 12.03 -13.92
C ALA A 135 -2.12 13.38 -13.21
N VAL A 136 -3.10 14.17 -13.65
CA VAL A 136 -3.45 15.45 -13.00
C VAL A 136 -3.93 15.22 -11.56
N LEU A 137 -4.83 14.26 -11.34
CA LEU A 137 -5.30 13.92 -9.99
C LEU A 137 -4.15 13.45 -9.09
N SER A 138 -3.24 12.65 -9.62
CA SER A 138 -2.05 12.21 -8.89
C SER A 138 -1.15 13.38 -8.50
N ALA A 139 -0.90 14.31 -9.43
CA ALA A 139 -0.10 15.50 -9.15
C ALA A 139 -0.74 16.42 -8.11
N LEU A 140 -2.06 16.65 -8.20
CA LEU A 140 -2.81 17.44 -7.22
C LEU A 140 -2.78 16.78 -5.84
N ALA A 141 -3.03 15.47 -5.76
CA ALA A 141 -3.01 14.75 -4.49
C ALA A 141 -1.60 14.74 -3.86
N LEU A 142 -0.54 14.61 -4.67
CA LEU A 142 0.85 14.74 -4.20
C LEU A 142 1.15 16.16 -3.68
N ALA A 143 0.70 17.19 -4.38
CA ALA A 143 0.90 18.58 -3.95
C ALA A 143 0.20 18.84 -2.61
N VAL A 144 -1.04 18.38 -2.44
CA VAL A 144 -1.78 18.49 -1.18
C VAL A 144 -1.08 17.72 -0.06
N LEU A 145 -0.67 16.47 -0.31
CA LEU A 145 0.01 15.63 0.68
C LEU A 145 1.34 16.26 1.12
N THR A 146 2.11 16.79 0.18
CA THR A 146 3.39 17.47 0.46
C THR A 146 3.15 18.77 1.22
N GLY A 147 2.16 19.56 0.84
CA GLY A 147 1.77 20.78 1.54
C GLY A 147 1.33 20.51 2.98
N LEU A 148 0.51 19.47 3.20
CA LEU A 148 0.12 19.04 4.54
C LEU A 148 1.32 18.55 5.35
N GLY A 149 2.23 17.79 4.74
CA GLY A 149 3.47 17.33 5.38
C GLY A 149 4.37 18.49 5.80
N GLY A 150 4.53 19.49 4.95
CA GLY A 150 5.26 20.73 5.26
C GLY A 150 4.59 21.55 6.38
N TYR A 151 3.25 21.66 6.36
CA TYR A 151 2.50 22.34 7.41
C TYR A 151 2.63 21.63 8.77
N VAL A 152 2.50 20.30 8.79
CA VAL A 152 2.69 19.49 10.02
C VAL A 152 4.10 19.68 10.58
N LEU A 153 5.12 19.68 9.72
CA LEU A 153 6.49 19.92 10.13
C LEU A 153 6.68 21.34 10.68
N TYR A 154 6.11 22.35 10.02
CA TYR A 154 6.15 23.75 10.49
C TYR A 154 5.51 23.92 11.89
N ARG A 155 4.46 23.14 12.18
CA ARG A 155 3.79 23.12 13.49
C ARG A 155 4.53 22.29 14.55
N GLY A 156 5.75 21.85 14.27
CA GLY A 156 6.55 21.03 15.19
C GLY A 156 6.15 19.54 15.21
N GLY A 157 5.37 19.09 14.23
CA GLY A 157 5.03 17.68 14.07
C GLY A 157 6.14 16.85 13.43
N GLY A 158 5.89 15.56 13.27
CA GLY A 158 6.87 14.61 12.73
C GLY A 158 7.10 14.75 11.22
N VAL A 159 8.28 14.34 10.75
CA VAL A 159 8.70 14.36 9.34
C VAL A 159 8.09 13.23 8.49
N SER A 160 7.37 12.30 9.10
CA SER A 160 6.91 11.07 8.45
C SER A 160 6.01 11.32 7.25
N LEU A 161 5.05 12.25 7.36
CA LEU A 161 4.13 12.57 6.26
C LEU A 161 4.88 13.19 5.07
N LEU A 162 5.86 14.05 5.33
CA LEU A 162 6.71 14.62 4.28
C LEU A 162 7.57 13.54 3.64
N GLY A 163 8.15 12.62 4.42
CA GLY A 163 8.91 11.49 3.91
C GLY A 163 8.08 10.57 3.01
N ILE A 164 6.83 10.26 3.40
CA ILE A 164 5.90 9.48 2.58
C ILE A 164 5.60 10.22 1.27
N SER A 165 5.31 11.53 1.31
CA SER A 165 5.01 12.29 0.09
C SER A 165 6.18 12.33 -0.88
N LEU A 166 7.41 12.51 -0.40
CA LEU A 166 8.63 12.47 -1.22
C LEU A 166 8.87 11.09 -1.83
N TYR A 167 8.68 10.03 -1.04
CA TYR A 167 8.76 8.66 -1.55
C TYR A 167 7.75 8.40 -2.68
N LEU A 168 6.48 8.80 -2.49
CA LEU A 168 5.44 8.65 -3.50
C LEU A 168 5.73 9.48 -4.76
N MET A 169 6.28 10.68 -4.60
CA MET A 169 6.72 11.52 -5.72
C MET A 169 7.79 10.82 -6.55
N LEU A 170 8.84 10.29 -5.91
CA LEU A 170 9.91 9.55 -6.59
C LEU A 170 9.38 8.28 -7.28
N SER A 171 8.45 7.57 -6.64
CA SER A 171 7.82 6.37 -7.20
C SER A 171 6.95 6.70 -8.42
N ASN A 172 6.23 7.81 -8.38
CA ASN A 172 5.38 8.28 -9.47
C ASN A 172 6.23 8.67 -10.70
N LEU A 173 7.35 9.37 -10.49
CA LEU A 173 8.27 9.76 -11.57
C LEU A 173 8.89 8.55 -12.29
N ARG A 174 9.08 7.43 -11.60
CA ARG A 174 9.62 6.19 -12.20
C ARG A 174 8.59 5.39 -12.99
N SER A 175 7.31 5.71 -12.86
CA SER A 175 6.19 4.98 -13.49
C SER A 175 5.69 5.65 -14.78
N VAL A 176 6.13 6.84 -15.07
CA VAL A 176 5.86 7.61 -16.31
C VAL A 176 6.88 7.25 -17.37
#